data_4122d31794663918cb2bab3590d35c40
#
_entry.id   4122d31794663918cb2bab3590d35c40
#
_cell.length_a   1.000
_cell.length_b   1.000
_cell.length_c   1.000
_cell.angle_alpha   90.00
_cell.angle_beta   90.00
_cell.angle_gamma   90.00
#
_symmetry.space_group_name_H-M   'P 1'
#
loop_
_entity.id
_entity.type
_entity.pdbx_description
1 polymer ?
#
loop_
_entity_poly.entity_id
_entity_poly.type
_entity_poly.pdbx_seq_one_letter_code
_entity_poly.pdbx_strand_id
1 'polypeptide(L)'
;LLLSAALLFSGMPVGVAKESPPFGLAIHGGAGVIVRAEMTPEAETAYRGALQAALDAGFDLLAKGGTATDAVVAAIKLLEDNPLFNAGKGAVLTHEGICELDASIMDGRERRAGAVAGVRYTRNPIELARAVMDKSPHVMLVGEGAERFADSLGFERVPNDYFQTERRRLQLERARQRDEAAARQAQRGDPSQSSADEFSISDLALDAEHKWGTVGAVALDRSGNLAAGTSTGGMTNKRFGRVGDSPIIGAGNYADNRTCAVSATGHGEYFIRANVAHSIASRMAFAGEPVHTAAQSA
;
A
#
# COMPACT_ATOMS: atom_id res chain seq x y z
N LEU A 1 36.86 32.47 69.20
CA LEU A 1 36.80 32.60 67.72
C LEU A 1 36.45 31.27 67.07
N LEU A 2 35.18 31.13 66.64
CA LEU A 2 34.67 29.98 65.88
C LEU A 2 34.51 30.46 64.45
N LEU A 3 35.29 29.85 63.52
CA LEU A 3 35.09 30.00 62.07
C LEU A 3 34.12 28.89 61.59
N SER A 4 32.93 29.33 61.19
CA SER A 4 31.98 28.42 60.43
C SER A 4 32.30 28.50 58.96
N ALA A 5 32.75 27.41 58.36
CA ALA A 5 32.89 27.26 56.91
C ALA A 5 31.56 26.82 56.35
N ALA A 6 30.90 27.65 55.54
CA ALA A 6 29.73 27.30 54.75
C ALA A 6 30.18 26.68 53.44
N LEU A 7 29.90 25.39 53.24
CA LEU A 7 30.03 24.72 51.95
C LEU A 7 28.80 25.06 51.07
N LEU A 8 29.03 25.88 50.04
CA LEU A 8 28.06 26.10 48.95
C LEU A 8 28.13 24.92 47.97
N PHE A 9 27.14 24.03 48.02
CA PHE A 9 26.89 23.09 46.95
C PHE A 9 26.18 23.81 45.79
N SER A 10 26.92 24.12 44.72
CA SER A 10 26.34 24.55 43.48
C SER A 10 25.73 23.28 42.77
N GLY A 11 24.41 23.15 42.90
CA GLY A 11 23.67 22.14 42.11
C GLY A 11 23.78 22.45 40.62
N MET A 12 24.55 21.67 39.88
CA MET A 12 24.43 21.63 38.45
C MET A 12 23.00 21.15 38.09
N PRO A 13 22.28 21.83 37.21
CA PRO A 13 21.01 21.31 36.74
C PRO A 13 21.30 20.01 36.00
N VAL A 14 20.77 18.90 36.52
CA VAL A 14 20.70 17.65 35.80
C VAL A 14 19.80 17.93 34.59
N GLY A 15 20.38 18.08 33.41
CA GLY A 15 19.66 18.24 32.18
C GLY A 15 18.80 17.00 31.98
N VAL A 16 17.48 17.15 32.14
CA VAL A 16 16.53 16.12 31.73
C VAL A 16 16.75 15.95 30.22
N ALA A 17 17.28 14.82 29.82
CA ALA A 17 17.42 14.49 28.41
C ALA A 17 16.02 14.57 27.80
N LYS A 18 15.81 15.55 26.92
CA LYS A 18 14.54 15.72 26.21
C LYS A 18 14.36 14.48 25.36
N GLU A 19 13.40 13.62 25.71
CA GLU A 19 13.07 12.46 24.90
C GLU A 19 12.85 12.92 23.47
N SER A 20 13.52 12.24 22.52
CA SER A 20 13.32 12.55 21.11
C SER A 20 11.86 12.25 20.74
N PRO A 21 11.21 13.10 19.92
CA PRO A 21 9.83 12.87 19.51
C PRO A 21 9.67 11.45 18.91
N PRO A 22 8.56 10.76 19.19
CA PRO A 22 8.32 9.42 18.65
C PRO A 22 8.25 9.49 17.13
N PHE A 23 8.71 8.42 16.49
CA PHE A 23 8.55 8.19 15.06
C PHE A 23 8.31 6.70 14.83
N GLY A 24 7.73 6.33 13.70
CA GLY A 24 7.44 4.94 13.41
C GLY A 24 7.07 4.68 11.97
N LEU A 25 7.21 3.43 11.56
CA LEU A 25 6.84 2.94 10.24
C LEU A 25 6.16 1.58 10.39
N ALA A 26 5.03 1.39 9.71
CA ALA A 26 4.42 0.09 9.52
C ALA A 26 4.23 -0.16 8.03
N ILE A 27 4.46 -1.39 7.59
CA ILE A 27 4.33 -1.81 6.20
C ILE A 27 3.49 -3.08 6.08
N HIS A 28 2.93 -3.32 4.90
CA HIS A 28 2.34 -4.62 4.55
C HIS A 28 2.74 -5.04 3.14
N GLY A 29 2.84 -6.34 2.93
CA GLY A 29 3.14 -6.97 1.64
C GLY A 29 1.91 -7.50 0.90
N GLY A 30 0.72 -7.13 1.35
CA GLY A 30 -0.55 -7.51 0.76
C GLY A 30 -1.47 -8.31 1.68
N ALA A 31 -2.76 -8.42 1.30
CA ALA A 31 -3.71 -9.34 1.88
C ALA A 31 -3.73 -10.65 1.09
N GLY A 32 -4.11 -11.72 1.72
CA GLY A 32 -4.26 -13.04 1.12
C GLY A 32 -4.03 -14.12 2.17
N VAL A 33 -4.63 -15.26 1.98
CA VAL A 33 -4.41 -16.41 2.87
C VAL A 33 -3.05 -17.01 2.52
N ILE A 34 -2.01 -16.64 3.27
CA ILE A 34 -0.75 -17.37 3.25
C ILE A 34 -0.92 -18.51 4.27
N VAL A 35 -1.22 -19.69 3.77
CA VAL A 35 -1.27 -20.89 4.62
C VAL A 35 0.16 -21.24 4.97
N ARG A 36 0.56 -20.99 6.21
CA ARG A 36 1.95 -21.20 6.68
C ARG A 36 2.42 -22.64 6.44
N ALA A 37 1.50 -23.61 6.49
CA ALA A 37 1.80 -25.03 6.23
C ALA A 37 2.17 -25.32 4.76
N GLU A 38 1.83 -24.43 3.83
CA GLU A 38 2.13 -24.56 2.40
C GLU A 38 3.37 -23.74 1.98
N MET A 39 3.90 -22.92 2.89
CA MET A 39 5.07 -22.07 2.63
C MET A 39 6.35 -22.84 2.91
N THR A 40 7.26 -22.91 1.94
CA THR A 40 8.59 -23.47 2.19
C THR A 40 9.41 -22.54 3.09
N PRO A 41 10.37 -23.05 3.89
CA PRO A 41 11.27 -22.23 4.71
C PRO A 41 12.03 -21.16 3.90
N GLU A 42 12.42 -21.50 2.67
CA GLU A 42 13.12 -20.59 1.75
C GLU A 42 12.20 -19.45 1.33
N ALA A 43 10.93 -19.74 0.99
CA ALA A 43 9.94 -18.73 0.65
C ALA A 43 9.65 -17.81 1.85
N GLU A 44 9.44 -18.35 3.05
CA GLU A 44 9.26 -17.54 4.27
C GLU A 44 10.47 -16.63 4.50
N THR A 45 11.68 -17.15 4.38
CA THR A 45 12.92 -16.38 4.54
C THR A 45 12.99 -15.24 3.51
N ALA A 46 12.67 -15.51 2.25
CA ALA A 46 12.68 -14.51 1.18
C ALA A 46 11.65 -13.39 1.42
N TYR A 47 10.41 -13.72 1.80
CA TYR A 47 9.38 -12.72 2.11
C TYR A 47 9.76 -11.87 3.33
N ARG A 48 10.24 -12.51 4.41
CA ARG A 48 10.67 -11.78 5.61
C ARG A 48 11.85 -10.87 5.32
N GLY A 49 12.86 -11.36 4.58
CA GLY A 49 14.02 -10.55 4.19
C GLY A 49 13.63 -9.34 3.35
N ALA A 50 12.70 -9.50 2.40
CA ALA A 50 12.22 -8.41 1.56
C ALA A 50 11.42 -7.36 2.37
N LEU A 51 10.54 -7.80 3.27
CA LEU A 51 9.81 -6.90 4.15
C LEU A 51 10.74 -6.17 5.13
N GLN A 52 11.75 -6.88 5.69
CA GLN A 52 12.72 -6.27 6.58
C GLN A 52 13.53 -5.19 5.86
N ALA A 53 14.02 -5.45 4.66
CA ALA A 53 14.77 -4.47 3.87
C ALA A 53 13.94 -3.21 3.56
N ALA A 54 12.66 -3.37 3.23
CA ALA A 54 11.75 -2.25 2.99
C ALA A 54 11.49 -1.45 4.28
N LEU A 55 11.29 -2.16 5.40
CA LEU A 55 11.09 -1.53 6.71
C LEU A 55 12.33 -0.74 7.14
N ASP A 56 13.52 -1.34 7.02
CA ASP A 56 14.79 -0.71 7.41
C ASP A 56 15.05 0.56 6.58
N ALA A 57 14.81 0.52 5.26
CA ALA A 57 15.02 1.67 4.40
C ALA A 57 14.17 2.88 4.80
N GLY A 58 12.88 2.67 5.08
CA GLY A 58 12.00 3.75 5.52
C GLY A 58 12.29 4.18 6.96
N PHE A 59 12.55 3.24 7.86
CA PHE A 59 12.86 3.51 9.26
C PHE A 59 14.16 4.31 9.43
N ASP A 60 15.21 3.98 8.66
CA ASP A 60 16.48 4.70 8.67
C ASP A 60 16.33 6.17 8.25
N LEU A 61 15.44 6.46 7.29
CA LEU A 61 15.11 7.83 6.92
C LEU A 61 14.48 8.59 8.09
N LEU A 62 13.49 8.00 8.77
CA LEU A 62 12.84 8.60 9.93
C LEU A 62 13.82 8.81 11.10
N ALA A 63 14.71 7.84 11.34
CA ALA A 63 15.73 7.91 12.38
C ALA A 63 16.68 9.09 12.16
N LYS A 64 17.00 9.40 10.90
CA LYS A 64 17.83 10.53 10.46
C LYS A 64 17.06 11.86 10.36
N GLY A 65 15.77 11.89 10.72
CA GLY A 65 14.94 13.10 10.68
C GLY A 65 14.27 13.36 9.32
N GLY A 66 14.23 12.37 8.43
CA GLY A 66 13.49 12.43 7.17
C GLY A 66 11.98 12.50 7.37
N THR A 67 11.24 12.86 6.32
CA THR A 67 9.79 13.03 6.38
C THR A 67 9.05 11.68 6.32
N ALA A 68 7.84 11.65 6.87
CA ALA A 68 6.95 10.47 6.79
C ALA A 68 6.69 10.06 5.33
N THR A 69 6.50 11.02 4.43
CA THR A 69 6.29 10.77 3.00
C THR A 69 7.51 10.14 2.33
N ASP A 70 8.72 10.57 2.66
CA ASP A 70 9.94 9.98 2.09
C ASP A 70 10.16 8.55 2.58
N ALA A 71 9.84 8.27 3.86
CA ALA A 71 9.91 6.93 4.42
C ALA A 71 8.91 5.97 3.76
N VAL A 72 7.67 6.41 3.51
CA VAL A 72 6.65 5.65 2.79
C VAL A 72 7.11 5.32 1.38
N VAL A 73 7.63 6.31 0.64
CA VAL A 73 8.14 6.10 -0.74
C VAL A 73 9.31 5.11 -0.74
N ALA A 74 10.28 5.27 0.16
CA ALA A 74 11.45 4.40 0.22
C ALA A 74 11.07 2.94 0.49
N ALA A 75 10.15 2.70 1.42
CA ALA A 75 9.68 1.36 1.75
C ALA A 75 8.92 0.73 0.57
N ILE A 76 7.95 1.44 -0.01
CA ILE A 76 7.12 0.91 -1.10
C ILE A 76 7.96 0.67 -2.36
N LYS A 77 8.91 1.54 -2.68
CA LYS A 77 9.80 1.38 -3.83
C LYS A 77 10.56 0.06 -3.79
N LEU A 78 11.09 -0.34 -2.64
CA LEU A 78 11.76 -1.63 -2.49
C LEU A 78 10.80 -2.82 -2.67
N LEU A 79 9.54 -2.66 -2.26
CA LEU A 79 8.52 -3.67 -2.49
C LEU A 79 8.10 -3.74 -3.96
N GLU A 80 8.04 -2.60 -4.68
CA GLU A 80 7.81 -2.53 -6.13
C GLU A 80 8.94 -3.16 -6.95
N ASP A 81 10.18 -3.06 -6.50
CA ASP A 81 11.33 -3.66 -7.18
C ASP A 81 11.47 -5.18 -6.89
N ASN A 82 10.65 -5.74 -5.98
CA ASN A 82 10.75 -7.13 -5.55
C ASN A 82 9.67 -8.02 -6.18
N PRO A 83 10.04 -9.08 -6.93
CA PRO A 83 9.08 -9.94 -7.67
C PRO A 83 8.15 -10.79 -6.78
N LEU A 84 8.34 -10.79 -5.47
CA LEU A 84 7.50 -11.54 -4.53
C LEU A 84 6.11 -10.90 -4.35
N PHE A 85 6.01 -9.57 -4.50
CA PHE A 85 4.80 -8.81 -4.22
C PHE A 85 3.99 -8.51 -5.48
N ASN A 86 2.72 -8.12 -5.30
CA ASN A 86 1.86 -7.65 -6.37
C ASN A 86 1.92 -6.13 -6.48
N ALA A 87 3.08 -5.60 -6.82
CA ALA A 87 3.33 -4.19 -7.07
C ALA A 87 4.58 -4.08 -7.93
N GLY A 88 4.64 -3.14 -8.88
CA GLY A 88 5.80 -3.01 -9.75
C GLY A 88 6.23 -4.34 -10.36
N LYS A 89 7.49 -4.76 -10.13
CA LYS A 89 7.99 -6.06 -10.54
C LYS A 89 7.30 -7.17 -9.74
N GLY A 90 6.59 -8.06 -10.43
CA GLY A 90 5.78 -9.13 -9.82
C GLY A 90 4.30 -8.80 -9.73
N ALA A 91 3.88 -7.69 -10.35
CA ALA A 91 2.47 -7.34 -10.51
C ALA A 91 1.70 -8.43 -11.26
N VAL A 92 0.42 -8.56 -10.94
CA VAL A 92 -0.49 -9.44 -11.65
C VAL A 92 -0.79 -8.92 -13.05
N LEU A 93 -1.26 -9.82 -13.91
CA LEU A 93 -1.55 -9.53 -15.31
C LEU A 93 -3.04 -9.28 -15.52
N THR A 94 -3.36 -8.34 -16.41
CA THR A 94 -4.70 -8.14 -16.98
C THR A 94 -5.12 -9.33 -17.82
N HIS A 95 -6.38 -9.34 -18.25
CA HIS A 95 -6.88 -10.35 -19.20
C HIS A 95 -6.08 -10.38 -20.50
N GLU A 96 -5.56 -9.25 -20.96
CA GLU A 96 -4.75 -9.09 -22.16
C GLU A 96 -3.30 -9.59 -21.98
N GLY A 97 -2.90 -9.91 -20.75
CA GLY A 97 -1.55 -10.42 -20.45
C GLY A 97 -0.49 -9.33 -20.28
N ILE A 98 -0.90 -8.13 -19.89
CA ILE A 98 -0.01 -7.00 -19.56
C ILE A 98 -0.15 -6.62 -18.10
N CYS A 99 0.85 -5.94 -17.55
CA CYS A 99 0.76 -5.31 -16.22
C CYS A 99 0.22 -3.87 -16.36
N GLU A 100 -0.77 -3.54 -15.53
CA GLU A 100 -1.26 -2.19 -15.30
C GLU A 100 -1.14 -1.89 -13.81
N LEU A 101 -0.40 -0.84 -13.47
CA LEU A 101 0.03 -0.54 -12.12
C LEU A 101 -0.71 0.69 -11.59
N ASP A 102 -1.05 0.64 -10.32
CA ASP A 102 -1.74 1.70 -9.61
C ASP A 102 -0.97 2.03 -8.33
N ALA A 103 -0.86 3.30 -7.96
CA ALA A 103 -0.25 3.73 -6.70
C ALA A 103 -0.85 5.03 -6.20
N SER A 104 -0.79 5.25 -4.90
CA SER A 104 -1.15 6.53 -4.30
C SER A 104 -0.37 6.81 -3.02
N ILE A 105 -0.23 8.09 -2.71
CA ILE A 105 0.39 8.60 -1.50
C ILE A 105 -0.40 9.79 -0.96
N MET A 106 -0.45 9.93 0.36
CA MET A 106 -1.07 11.07 1.03
C MET A 106 -0.21 11.57 2.17
N ASP A 107 -0.02 12.89 2.24
CA ASP A 107 0.60 13.64 3.33
C ASP A 107 -0.50 14.09 4.32
N GLY A 108 -0.41 13.66 5.57
CA GLY A 108 -1.40 13.99 6.60
C GLY A 108 -1.32 15.41 7.13
N ARG A 109 -0.24 16.13 6.91
CA ARG A 109 -0.05 17.50 7.39
C ARG A 109 -1.00 18.48 6.72
N GLU A 110 -1.01 18.49 5.39
CA GLU A 110 -1.83 19.38 4.58
C GLU A 110 -2.91 18.62 3.80
N ARG A 111 -2.99 17.31 3.99
CA ARG A 111 -3.86 16.40 3.24
C ARG A 111 -3.66 16.48 1.73
N ARG A 112 -2.42 16.79 1.31
CA ARG A 112 -2.04 16.68 -0.10
C ARG A 112 -1.93 15.23 -0.48
N ALA A 113 -2.33 14.90 -1.69
CA ALA A 113 -2.28 13.54 -2.18
C ALA A 113 -1.88 13.50 -3.65
N GLY A 114 -1.33 12.37 -4.06
CA GLY A 114 -1.06 12.07 -5.45
C GLY A 114 -1.33 10.60 -5.74
N ALA A 115 -1.87 10.34 -6.93
CA ALA A 115 -2.22 9.00 -7.34
C ALA A 115 -1.99 8.81 -8.84
N VAL A 116 -1.70 7.56 -9.20
CA VAL A 116 -1.64 7.11 -10.59
C VAL A 116 -2.35 5.77 -10.74
N ALA A 117 -3.03 5.58 -11.89
CA ALA A 117 -3.68 4.32 -12.21
C ALA A 117 -3.46 3.92 -13.67
N GLY A 118 -3.37 2.60 -13.92
CA GLY A 118 -3.22 2.04 -15.25
C GLY A 118 -1.89 2.41 -15.92
N VAL A 119 -0.82 2.69 -15.18
CA VAL A 119 0.51 2.92 -15.74
C VAL A 119 1.16 1.60 -16.14
N ARG A 120 1.95 1.59 -17.22
CA ARG A 120 2.45 0.37 -17.86
C ARG A 120 3.96 0.34 -18.05
N TYR A 121 4.63 1.48 -17.89
CA TYR A 121 6.04 1.63 -18.26
C TYR A 121 6.87 2.33 -17.19
N THR A 122 6.27 3.09 -16.29
CA THR A 122 6.98 3.75 -15.18
C THR A 122 7.43 2.70 -14.17
N ARG A 123 8.75 2.60 -13.94
CA ARG A 123 9.35 1.56 -13.09
C ARG A 123 8.77 1.53 -11.68
N ASN A 124 8.68 2.70 -11.03
CA ASN A 124 8.20 2.83 -9.65
C ASN A 124 6.96 3.74 -9.58
N PRO A 125 5.75 3.19 -9.66
CA PRO A 125 4.51 3.96 -9.60
C PRO A 125 4.35 4.84 -8.35
N ILE A 126 4.89 4.42 -7.20
CA ILE A 126 4.81 5.23 -5.97
C ILE A 126 5.60 6.53 -6.08
N GLU A 127 6.75 6.55 -6.76
CA GLU A 127 7.51 7.77 -7.02
C GLU A 127 6.74 8.70 -7.96
N LEU A 128 6.05 8.15 -8.95
CA LEU A 128 5.21 8.93 -9.85
C LEU A 128 3.98 9.50 -9.12
N ALA A 129 3.32 8.72 -8.25
CA ALA A 129 2.25 9.21 -7.39
C ALA A 129 2.73 10.36 -6.49
N ARG A 130 3.94 10.25 -5.92
CA ARG A 130 4.58 11.34 -5.17
C ARG A 130 4.83 12.56 -6.05
N ALA A 131 5.29 12.39 -7.27
CA ALA A 131 5.49 13.50 -8.20
C ALA A 131 4.17 14.17 -8.60
N VAL A 132 3.08 13.43 -8.75
CA VAL A 132 1.74 14.01 -8.97
C VAL A 132 1.37 14.93 -7.80
N MET A 133 1.58 14.49 -6.56
CA MET A 133 1.31 15.31 -5.38
C MET A 133 2.15 16.59 -5.30
N ASP A 134 3.44 16.49 -5.64
CA ASP A 134 4.39 17.59 -5.39
C ASP A 134 4.56 18.54 -6.58
N LYS A 135 4.33 18.07 -7.81
CA LYS A 135 4.69 18.78 -9.05
C LYS A 135 3.53 19.00 -10.00
N SER A 136 2.30 18.66 -9.60
CA SER A 136 1.11 18.92 -10.41
C SER A 136 -0.01 19.57 -9.59
N PRO A 137 -0.97 20.28 -10.22
CA PRO A 137 -2.17 20.76 -9.53
C PRO A 137 -3.23 19.66 -9.34
N HIS A 138 -2.97 18.46 -9.83
CA HIS A 138 -3.92 17.33 -9.81
C HIS A 138 -3.65 16.38 -8.66
N VAL A 139 -4.69 15.65 -8.25
CA VAL A 139 -4.54 14.57 -7.28
C VAL A 139 -4.31 13.23 -7.98
N MET A 140 -4.84 13.03 -9.18
CA MET A 140 -4.77 11.74 -9.87
C MET A 140 -4.54 11.90 -11.37
N LEU A 141 -3.60 11.12 -11.91
CA LEU A 141 -3.35 10.97 -13.34
C LEU A 141 -3.51 9.49 -13.73
N VAL A 142 -3.97 9.21 -14.96
CA VAL A 142 -4.24 7.84 -15.40
C VAL A 142 -3.63 7.51 -16.76
N GLY A 143 -3.27 6.25 -16.95
CA GLY A 143 -2.86 5.66 -18.21
C GLY A 143 -1.78 6.46 -18.94
N GLU A 144 -1.96 6.67 -20.24
CA GLU A 144 -1.01 7.38 -21.08
C GLU A 144 -0.75 8.83 -20.65
N GLY A 145 -1.74 9.49 -20.03
CA GLY A 145 -1.57 10.84 -19.47
C GLY A 145 -0.57 10.85 -18.32
N ALA A 146 -0.64 9.86 -17.43
CA ALA A 146 0.31 9.69 -16.33
C ALA A 146 1.71 9.35 -16.85
N GLU A 147 1.81 8.51 -17.90
CA GLU A 147 3.10 8.16 -18.53
C GLU A 147 3.75 9.40 -19.19
N ARG A 148 3.00 10.22 -19.92
CA ARG A 148 3.54 11.48 -20.46
C ARG A 148 4.01 12.45 -19.38
N PHE A 149 3.33 12.50 -18.24
CA PHE A 149 3.78 13.29 -17.11
C PHE A 149 5.08 12.73 -16.53
N ALA A 150 5.20 11.40 -16.39
CA ALA A 150 6.43 10.74 -15.98
C ALA A 150 7.59 11.05 -16.92
N ASP A 151 7.38 10.93 -18.24
CA ASP A 151 8.37 11.25 -19.29
C ASP A 151 8.86 12.71 -19.17
N SER A 152 7.95 13.66 -18.92
CA SER A 152 8.27 15.08 -18.77
C SER A 152 9.17 15.38 -17.56
N LEU A 153 9.19 14.49 -16.58
CA LEU A 153 10.01 14.58 -15.37
C LEU A 153 11.26 13.70 -15.42
N GLY A 154 11.45 12.95 -16.50
CA GLY A 154 12.62 12.07 -16.69
C GLY A 154 12.56 10.79 -15.87
N PHE A 155 11.38 10.27 -15.56
CA PHE A 155 11.25 8.97 -14.89
C PHE A 155 11.79 7.84 -15.75
N GLU A 156 12.36 6.82 -15.09
CA GLU A 156 12.86 5.62 -15.77
C GLU A 156 11.69 4.85 -16.38
N ARG A 157 11.76 4.62 -17.67
CA ARG A 157 10.81 3.82 -18.45
C ARG A 157 11.36 2.42 -18.64
N VAL A 158 10.54 1.42 -18.34
CA VAL A 158 10.88 0.00 -18.55
C VAL A 158 9.85 -0.64 -19.48
N PRO A 159 10.21 -1.68 -20.25
CA PRO A 159 9.23 -2.43 -21.03
C PRO A 159 8.27 -3.17 -20.08
N ASN A 160 7.04 -3.43 -20.55
CA ASN A 160 6.00 -4.02 -19.67
C ASN A 160 6.35 -5.42 -19.16
N ASP A 161 7.14 -6.20 -19.90
CA ASP A 161 7.64 -7.51 -19.47
C ASP A 161 8.61 -7.47 -18.28
N TYR A 162 9.22 -6.30 -17.99
CA TYR A 162 10.00 -6.08 -16.77
C TYR A 162 9.22 -6.41 -15.50
N PHE A 163 7.90 -6.13 -15.48
CA PHE A 163 7.04 -6.36 -14.33
C PHE A 163 6.58 -7.81 -14.20
N GLN A 164 6.63 -8.57 -15.29
CA GLN A 164 6.05 -9.89 -15.38
C GLN A 164 6.97 -10.96 -14.74
N THR A 165 6.34 -11.94 -14.09
CA THR A 165 7.00 -13.15 -13.59
C THR A 165 6.30 -14.39 -14.12
N GLU A 166 7.03 -15.50 -14.22
CA GLU A 166 6.46 -16.77 -14.63
C GLU A 166 5.30 -17.19 -13.73
N ARG A 167 5.45 -17.00 -12.43
CA ARG A 167 4.37 -17.24 -11.45
C ARG A 167 3.09 -16.50 -11.81
N ARG A 168 3.17 -15.22 -12.22
CA ARG A 168 2.01 -14.41 -12.57
C ARG A 168 1.39 -14.80 -13.91
N ARG A 169 2.20 -15.23 -14.86
CA ARG A 169 1.70 -15.80 -16.13
C ARG A 169 0.88 -17.06 -15.89
N LEU A 170 1.41 -18.00 -15.11
CA LEU A 170 0.69 -19.22 -14.73
C LEU A 170 -0.60 -18.92 -13.95
N GLN A 171 -0.61 -17.90 -13.08
CA GLN A 171 -1.83 -17.46 -12.39
C GLN A 171 -2.89 -16.95 -13.39
N LEU A 172 -2.49 -16.15 -14.37
CA LEU A 172 -3.41 -15.66 -15.40
C LEU A 172 -4.00 -16.81 -16.22
N GLU A 173 -3.19 -17.78 -16.65
CA GLU A 173 -3.65 -18.94 -17.40
C GLU A 173 -4.70 -19.73 -16.63
N ARG A 174 -4.45 -20.02 -15.35
CA ARG A 174 -5.41 -20.69 -14.47
C ARG A 174 -6.70 -19.89 -14.28
N ALA A 175 -6.61 -18.56 -14.16
CA ALA A 175 -7.77 -17.69 -14.05
C ALA A 175 -8.62 -17.71 -15.33
N ARG A 176 -8.00 -17.62 -16.50
CA ARG A 176 -8.69 -17.72 -17.81
C ARG A 176 -9.39 -19.09 -17.98
N GLN A 177 -8.71 -20.19 -17.64
CA GLN A 177 -9.29 -21.53 -17.71
C GLN A 177 -10.52 -21.69 -16.81
N ARG A 178 -10.51 -21.10 -15.61
CA ARG A 178 -11.68 -21.09 -14.70
C ARG A 178 -12.84 -20.29 -15.29
N ASP A 179 -12.58 -19.09 -15.81
CA ASP A 179 -13.60 -18.26 -16.47
C ASP A 179 -14.25 -19.00 -17.64
N GLU A 180 -13.45 -19.68 -18.47
CA GLU A 180 -13.96 -20.47 -19.59
C GLU A 180 -14.79 -21.66 -19.11
N ALA A 181 -14.36 -22.36 -18.06
CA ALA A 181 -15.11 -23.48 -17.50
C ALA A 181 -16.46 -23.00 -16.92
N ALA A 182 -16.48 -21.90 -16.19
CA ALA A 182 -17.70 -21.28 -15.66
C ALA A 182 -18.65 -20.86 -16.79
N ALA A 183 -18.14 -20.23 -17.84
CA ALA A 183 -18.94 -19.84 -19.01
C ALA A 183 -19.57 -21.06 -19.74
N ARG A 184 -18.82 -22.15 -19.90
CA ARG A 184 -19.34 -23.42 -20.50
C ARG A 184 -20.41 -24.06 -19.62
N GLN A 185 -20.28 -23.99 -18.28
CA GLN A 185 -21.23 -24.53 -17.33
C GLN A 185 -22.54 -23.72 -17.34
N ALA A 186 -22.45 -22.40 -17.36
CA ALA A 186 -23.60 -21.49 -17.48
C ALA A 186 -24.37 -21.73 -18.80
N GLN A 187 -23.68 -21.99 -19.91
CA GLN A 187 -24.31 -22.32 -21.20
C GLN A 187 -25.06 -23.67 -21.23
N ARG A 188 -24.67 -24.60 -20.33
CA ARG A 188 -25.35 -25.93 -20.27
C ARG A 188 -26.65 -25.93 -19.47
N GLY A 189 -27.05 -24.79 -18.93
CA GLY A 189 -28.36 -24.60 -18.30
C GLY A 189 -28.54 -25.30 -16.95
N ASP A 190 -27.47 -25.46 -16.15
CA ASP A 190 -27.57 -25.99 -14.79
C ASP A 190 -28.10 -24.90 -13.85
N PRO A 191 -29.37 -25.00 -13.36
CA PRO A 191 -29.96 -23.92 -12.56
C PRO A 191 -29.41 -23.81 -11.15
N SER A 192 -28.55 -24.73 -10.72
CA SER A 192 -28.10 -24.80 -9.32
C SER A 192 -27.08 -23.72 -8.93
N GLN A 193 -26.64 -22.85 -9.86
CA GLN A 193 -25.67 -21.79 -9.62
C GLN A 193 -25.99 -20.47 -10.35
N SER A 194 -27.25 -20.14 -10.54
CA SER A 194 -27.64 -18.82 -11.03
C SER A 194 -27.82 -17.82 -9.88
N SER A 195 -26.75 -17.40 -9.27
CA SER A 195 -26.74 -16.15 -8.49
C SER A 195 -25.44 -15.39 -8.77
N ALA A 196 -25.44 -14.63 -9.86
CA ALA A 196 -24.35 -13.71 -10.20
C ALA A 196 -24.22 -12.53 -9.22
N ASP A 197 -25.06 -12.47 -8.18
CA ASP A 197 -25.16 -11.33 -7.24
C ASP A 197 -25.00 -11.66 -5.75
N GLU A 198 -24.85 -12.93 -5.35
CA GLU A 198 -24.48 -13.27 -3.98
C GLU A 198 -23.04 -13.72 -3.89
N PHE A 199 -22.13 -12.76 -3.70
CA PHE A 199 -20.76 -13.03 -3.30
C PHE A 199 -20.77 -13.62 -1.88
N SER A 200 -20.64 -14.93 -1.81
CA SER A 200 -20.65 -15.67 -0.55
C SER A 200 -19.27 -15.58 0.12
N ILE A 201 -19.24 -15.63 1.46
CA ILE A 201 -17.99 -15.79 2.23
C ILE A 201 -17.22 -17.05 1.80
N SER A 202 -17.91 -18.07 1.26
CA SER A 202 -17.30 -19.24 0.64
C SER A 202 -16.53 -18.93 -0.65
N ASP A 203 -16.93 -17.88 -1.40
CA ASP A 203 -16.20 -17.44 -2.59
C ASP A 203 -14.89 -16.74 -2.22
N LEU A 204 -14.84 -16.07 -1.05
CA LEU A 204 -13.60 -15.57 -0.45
C LEU A 204 -12.63 -16.70 -0.09
N ALA A 205 -13.12 -17.85 0.35
CA ALA A 205 -12.28 -19.01 0.69
C ALA A 205 -11.81 -19.78 -0.57
N LEU A 206 -12.65 -19.85 -1.63
CA LEU A 206 -12.28 -20.42 -2.93
C LEU A 206 -11.30 -19.51 -3.70
N ASP A 207 -11.27 -18.22 -3.37
CA ASP A 207 -10.41 -17.22 -3.99
C ASP A 207 -8.99 -17.15 -3.34
N ALA A 208 -8.63 -18.14 -2.52
CA ALA A 208 -7.28 -18.22 -1.90
C ALA A 208 -6.14 -18.24 -2.95
N GLU A 209 -6.43 -18.54 -4.22
CA GLU A 209 -5.50 -18.40 -5.35
C GLU A 209 -5.51 -17.00 -6.00
N HIS A 210 -6.55 -16.17 -5.78
CA HIS A 210 -6.61 -14.77 -6.17
C HIS A 210 -5.93 -13.88 -5.11
N LYS A 211 -4.67 -14.17 -4.83
CA LYS A 211 -3.93 -13.47 -3.75
C LYS A 211 -3.82 -11.98 -4.08
N TRP A 212 -4.58 -11.20 -3.33
CA TRP A 212 -4.53 -9.74 -3.25
C TRP A 212 -3.19 -9.35 -2.65
N GLY A 213 -2.37 -8.68 -3.39
CA GLY A 213 -0.99 -8.46 -2.95
C GLY A 213 -0.55 -7.00 -2.96
N THR A 214 -1.49 -6.03 -2.85
CA THR A 214 -1.17 -4.61 -2.71
C THR A 214 -0.15 -4.40 -1.61
N VAL A 215 0.95 -3.72 -1.89
CA VAL A 215 1.90 -3.30 -0.86
C VAL A 215 1.53 -1.94 -0.32
N GLY A 216 1.88 -1.66 0.93
CA GLY A 216 1.65 -0.35 1.49
C GLY A 216 2.48 -0.05 2.71
N ALA A 217 2.48 1.23 3.08
CA ALA A 217 3.19 1.76 4.23
C ALA A 217 2.45 2.93 4.86
N VAL A 218 2.58 3.07 6.17
CA VAL A 218 2.20 4.25 6.93
C VAL A 218 3.36 4.67 7.81
N ALA A 219 3.59 5.99 7.94
CA ALA A 219 4.71 6.53 8.71
C ALA A 219 4.29 7.70 9.58
N LEU A 220 4.99 7.86 10.70
CA LEU A 220 4.99 9.02 11.58
C LEU A 220 6.42 9.54 11.66
N ASP A 221 6.67 10.80 11.30
CA ASP A 221 7.97 11.43 11.43
C ASP A 221 8.18 12.14 12.80
N ARG A 222 9.41 12.55 13.08
CA ARG A 222 9.76 13.26 14.32
C ARG A 222 9.09 14.62 14.48
N SER A 223 8.52 15.18 13.42
CA SER A 223 7.73 16.42 13.45
C SER A 223 6.26 16.18 13.74
N GLY A 224 5.84 14.91 13.94
CA GLY A 224 4.47 14.52 14.19
C GLY A 224 3.61 14.41 12.91
N ASN A 225 4.23 14.42 11.72
CA ASN A 225 3.49 14.29 10.48
C ASN A 225 3.27 12.81 10.13
N LEU A 226 2.08 12.53 9.65
CA LEU A 226 1.66 11.23 9.14
C LEU A 226 1.73 11.19 7.62
N ALA A 227 2.03 10.02 7.09
CA ALA A 227 1.87 9.72 5.67
C ALA A 227 1.37 8.29 5.46
N ALA A 228 0.67 8.06 4.36
CA ALA A 228 0.22 6.74 3.93
C ALA A 228 0.45 6.58 2.42
N GLY A 229 0.72 5.36 1.98
CA GLY A 229 0.84 5.03 0.56
C GLY A 229 0.52 3.57 0.29
N THR A 230 0.12 3.30 -0.95
CA THR A 230 -0.21 1.98 -1.48
C THR A 230 0.30 1.85 -2.90
N SER A 231 0.66 0.62 -3.32
CA SER A 231 1.01 0.31 -4.72
C SER A 231 0.59 -1.11 -5.07
N THR A 232 0.10 -1.31 -6.29
CA THR A 232 -0.47 -2.60 -6.72
C THR A 232 -0.45 -2.80 -8.24
N GLY A 233 -0.52 -4.07 -8.67
CA GLY A 233 -0.97 -4.48 -10.01
C GLY A 233 -2.48 -4.72 -10.10
N GLY A 234 -3.21 -4.58 -9.00
CA GLY A 234 -4.65 -4.87 -8.92
C GLY A 234 -4.96 -6.36 -8.79
N MET A 235 -5.94 -6.83 -9.53
CA MET A 235 -6.48 -8.19 -9.52
C MET A 235 -6.02 -8.97 -10.76
N THR A 236 -5.65 -10.25 -10.59
CA THR A 236 -5.33 -11.15 -11.70
C THR A 236 -6.53 -11.26 -12.65
N ASN A 237 -6.25 -11.23 -13.96
CA ASN A 237 -7.26 -11.32 -15.01
C ASN A 237 -8.26 -10.15 -15.05
N LYS A 238 -7.91 -8.99 -14.43
CA LYS A 238 -8.73 -7.79 -14.51
C LYS A 238 -8.94 -7.36 -15.96
N ARG A 239 -10.12 -6.79 -16.26
CA ARG A 239 -10.54 -6.39 -17.61
C ARG A 239 -10.94 -4.92 -17.63
N PHE A 240 -11.05 -4.34 -18.82
CA PHE A 240 -11.67 -3.04 -19.07
C PHE A 240 -11.00 -1.88 -18.32
N GLY A 241 -9.69 -2.00 -18.00
CA GLY A 241 -8.99 -0.97 -17.23
C GLY A 241 -9.45 -0.90 -15.76
N ARG A 242 -9.85 -2.02 -15.16
CA ARG A 242 -10.30 -2.07 -13.77
C ARG A 242 -9.25 -1.47 -12.85
N VAL A 243 -9.68 -0.55 -12.02
CA VAL A 243 -8.91 0.09 -10.94
C VAL A 243 -9.53 -0.32 -9.60
N GLY A 244 -8.70 -0.75 -8.65
CA GLY A 244 -9.10 -1.08 -7.29
C GLY A 244 -9.02 0.11 -6.34
N ASP A 245 -9.00 -0.19 -5.05
CA ASP A 245 -8.93 0.79 -3.96
C ASP A 245 -7.59 1.50 -3.83
N SER A 246 -6.50 0.83 -4.21
CA SER A 246 -5.13 1.31 -3.95
C SER A 246 -4.83 2.73 -4.44
N PRO A 247 -5.22 3.19 -5.65
CA PRO A 247 -4.97 4.56 -6.08
C PRO A 247 -6.06 5.54 -5.62
N ILE A 248 -7.11 5.09 -4.94
CA ILE A 248 -8.24 5.92 -4.53
C ILE A 248 -8.04 6.40 -3.10
N ILE A 249 -7.75 7.70 -2.97
CA ILE A 249 -7.60 8.36 -1.68
C ILE A 249 -8.91 8.25 -0.88
N GLY A 250 -8.80 7.77 0.35
CA GLY A 250 -9.93 7.49 1.22
C GLY A 250 -10.42 6.04 1.16
N ALA A 251 -10.14 5.30 0.09
CA ALA A 251 -10.46 3.89 -0.01
C ALA A 251 -9.27 3.01 0.41
N GLY A 252 -8.19 2.97 -0.35
CA GLY A 252 -7.01 2.16 -0.08
C GLY A 252 -5.99 2.81 0.84
N ASN A 253 -5.89 4.14 0.83
CA ASN A 253 -5.06 4.87 1.79
C ASN A 253 -5.71 6.19 2.23
N TYR A 254 -5.29 6.66 3.39
CA TYR A 254 -5.64 7.98 3.90
C TYR A 254 -4.64 8.42 4.97
N ALA A 255 -4.33 9.73 5.04
CA ALA A 255 -3.52 10.29 6.11
C ALA A 255 -4.03 11.67 6.51
N ASP A 256 -4.18 11.89 7.83
CA ASP A 256 -4.55 13.18 8.42
C ASP A 256 -3.91 13.26 9.80
N ASN A 257 -3.04 14.27 10.04
CA ASN A 257 -2.35 14.47 11.33
C ASN A 257 -3.30 14.61 12.52
N ARG A 258 -4.57 14.94 12.29
CA ARG A 258 -5.59 15.05 13.34
C ARG A 258 -6.14 13.68 13.79
N THR A 259 -5.89 12.63 13.02
CA THR A 259 -6.48 11.30 13.28
C THR A 259 -5.45 10.17 13.12
N CYS A 260 -5.29 9.63 11.93
CA CYS A 260 -4.43 8.48 11.66
C CYS A 260 -3.88 8.49 10.23
N ALA A 261 -2.96 7.56 9.98
CA ALA A 261 -2.57 7.10 8.65
C ALA A 261 -3.06 5.66 8.47
N VAL A 262 -3.67 5.39 7.32
CA VAL A 262 -4.23 4.09 6.94
C VAL A 262 -3.66 3.69 5.59
N SER A 263 -3.19 2.45 5.50
CA SER A 263 -2.87 1.75 4.26
C SER A 263 -3.56 0.39 4.29
N ALA A 264 -4.42 0.13 3.33
CA ALA A 264 -5.30 -1.02 3.33
C ALA A 264 -5.16 -1.83 2.03
N THR A 265 -5.59 -3.08 2.07
CA THR A 265 -5.65 -3.98 0.91
C THR A 265 -6.72 -5.05 1.13
N GLY A 266 -7.34 -5.48 0.05
CA GLY A 266 -8.41 -6.48 0.07
C GLY A 266 -9.17 -6.49 -1.25
N HIS A 267 -10.46 -6.79 -1.20
CA HIS A 267 -11.33 -6.69 -2.37
C HIS A 267 -11.70 -5.22 -2.62
N GLY A 268 -11.03 -4.61 -3.60
CA GLY A 268 -11.08 -3.16 -3.85
C GLY A 268 -12.47 -2.58 -4.00
N GLU A 269 -13.41 -3.33 -4.56
CA GLU A 269 -14.79 -2.90 -4.78
C GLU A 269 -15.55 -2.61 -3.47
N TYR A 270 -15.25 -3.37 -2.39
CA TYR A 270 -15.82 -3.09 -1.06
C TYR A 270 -15.16 -1.88 -0.42
N PHE A 271 -13.82 -1.80 -0.51
CA PHE A 271 -13.06 -0.67 0.03
C PHE A 271 -13.47 0.67 -0.61
N ILE A 272 -13.71 0.67 -1.92
CA ILE A 272 -14.18 1.86 -2.65
C ILE A 272 -15.59 2.24 -2.19
N ARG A 273 -16.54 1.29 -2.17
CA ARG A 273 -17.94 1.58 -1.81
C ARG A 273 -18.10 2.06 -0.37
N ALA A 274 -17.32 1.49 0.57
CA ALA A 274 -17.35 1.86 1.97
C ALA A 274 -16.41 3.03 2.32
N ASN A 275 -15.53 3.45 1.37
CA ASN A 275 -14.50 4.47 1.60
C ASN A 275 -13.68 4.16 2.87
N VAL A 276 -13.20 2.91 2.99
CA VAL A 276 -12.75 2.29 4.24
C VAL A 276 -11.68 3.10 4.96
N ALA A 277 -10.61 3.53 4.27
CA ALA A 277 -9.52 4.25 4.91
C ALA A 277 -9.97 5.59 5.51
N HIS A 278 -10.84 6.32 4.80
CA HIS A 278 -11.41 7.57 5.31
C HIS A 278 -12.46 7.33 6.41
N SER A 279 -13.23 6.23 6.34
CA SER A 279 -14.20 5.87 7.37
C SER A 279 -13.53 5.66 8.74
N ILE A 280 -12.34 5.02 8.77
CA ILE A 280 -11.53 4.87 9.99
C ILE A 280 -11.17 6.26 10.57
N ALA A 281 -10.60 7.13 9.74
CA ALA A 281 -10.23 8.48 10.15
C ALA A 281 -11.45 9.31 10.62
N SER A 282 -12.60 9.18 9.96
CA SER A 282 -13.83 9.85 10.32
C SER A 282 -14.38 9.41 11.68
N ARG A 283 -14.34 8.09 11.98
CA ARG A 283 -14.74 7.56 13.29
C ARG A 283 -13.86 8.13 14.41
N MET A 284 -12.56 8.23 14.18
CA MET A 284 -11.66 8.89 15.12
C MET A 284 -12.00 10.38 15.29
N ALA A 285 -12.23 11.10 14.19
CA ALA A 285 -12.46 12.54 14.21
C ALA A 285 -13.81 12.94 14.84
N PHE A 286 -14.89 12.20 14.55
CA PHE A 286 -16.24 12.59 14.89
C PHE A 286 -16.84 11.78 16.04
N ALA A 287 -16.45 10.51 16.22
CA ALA A 287 -16.91 9.68 17.33
C ALA A 287 -15.87 9.56 18.46
N GLY A 288 -14.63 10.07 18.29
CA GLY A 288 -13.59 9.99 19.30
C GLY A 288 -13.07 8.57 19.52
N GLU A 289 -13.30 7.65 18.59
CA GLU A 289 -12.88 6.26 18.74
C GLU A 289 -11.35 6.12 18.64
N PRO A 290 -10.73 5.26 19.45
CA PRO A 290 -9.34 4.88 19.25
C PRO A 290 -9.15 4.18 17.89
N VAL A 291 -7.98 4.32 17.27
CA VAL A 291 -7.70 3.79 15.93
C VAL A 291 -8.01 2.29 15.78
N HIS A 292 -7.72 1.46 16.78
CA HIS A 292 -7.99 0.04 16.71
C HIS A 292 -9.50 -0.27 16.69
N THR A 293 -10.32 0.47 17.46
CA THR A 293 -11.78 0.33 17.46
C THR A 293 -12.36 0.80 16.14
N ALA A 294 -11.91 1.97 15.66
CA ALA A 294 -12.34 2.53 14.39
C ALA A 294 -12.05 1.58 13.22
N ALA A 295 -10.86 0.95 13.22
CA ALA A 295 -10.46 -0.01 12.19
C ALA A 295 -11.23 -1.34 12.24
N GLN A 296 -11.64 -1.80 13.43
CA GLN A 296 -12.45 -3.03 13.57
C GLN A 296 -13.91 -2.83 13.14
N SER A 297 -14.37 -1.59 13.14
CA SER A 297 -15.77 -1.23 12.86
C SER A 297 -16.00 -0.66 11.47
N ALA A 298 -14.93 -0.50 10.67
CA ALA A 298 -14.97 -0.01 9.30
C ALA A 298 -15.00 -1.19 8.31
#